data_79e36a5f215fa0509f59a4e48ec909d7
#
_entry.id   79e36a5f215fa0509f59a4e48ec909d7
#
_cell.length_a   1.000
_cell.length_b   1.000
_cell.length_c   1.000
_cell.angle_alpha   90.00
_cell.angle_beta   90.00
_cell.angle_gamma   90.00
#
_symmetry.space_group_name_H-M   'P 1'
#
loop_
_entity.id
_entity.type
_entity.pdbx_description
1 polymer ?
#
loop_
_entity_poly.entity_id
_entity_poly.type
_entity_poly.pdbx_seq_one_letter_code
_entity_poly.pdbx_strand_id
1 'polypeptide(L)'
;MVTDTLLSLASQRIVTPDGIRSGYLHICGDKITGIDETPRGRVIDYHHAMLMPGFVDIHVHGWGRGSFAWKGERDSLRAMSQDLVQAGVTAWLATSATQPEDFLCESLATAAEWIAQATPAEGAEAVGIHMEGPYINPKFIGMQRLDCVQPPSIAGFERYQRAARGHVRLMTLAPELPGALALIRHLHQSGVTVSAGHTDATFDEISEAITAGLSHFTHAFSAMRGLHHREPGVVGALMYYEDTYAEVAKQSGITLRPEVFDILYRLKKDRRLVMMSDCLGYVDFPEGFEFHHYLRQETFRI
;
A
#
# COMPACT_ATOMS: atom_id res chain seq x y z
N MET A 1 -1.22 5.33 34.64
CA MET A 1 0.23 5.05 34.61
C MET A 1 0.39 3.65 34.02
N VAL A 2 0.78 3.52 32.78
CA VAL A 2 1.19 2.21 32.21
C VAL A 2 2.48 1.87 32.93
N THR A 3 2.44 0.84 33.77
CA THR A 3 3.68 0.30 34.37
C THR A 3 4.54 -0.18 33.17
N ASP A 4 5.74 0.35 33.02
CA ASP A 4 6.75 -0.07 32.04
C ASP A 4 7.14 -1.54 32.31
N THR A 5 6.24 -2.45 31.95
CA THR A 5 6.46 -3.88 32.15
C THR A 5 7.47 -4.35 31.11
N LEU A 6 8.66 -4.69 31.58
CA LEU A 6 9.72 -5.20 30.73
C LEU A 6 9.38 -6.64 30.32
N LEU A 7 9.39 -6.90 29.03
CA LEU A 7 9.09 -8.18 28.39
C LEU A 7 10.27 -8.62 27.54
N SER A 8 10.64 -9.90 27.60
CA SER A 8 11.62 -10.53 26.72
C SER A 8 10.96 -11.60 25.87
N LEU A 9 11.06 -11.49 24.56
CA LEU A 9 10.63 -12.52 23.61
C LEU A 9 11.86 -13.35 23.23
N ALA A 10 11.89 -14.62 23.67
CA ALA A 10 12.98 -15.52 23.34
C ALA A 10 12.73 -16.21 22.00
N SER A 11 13.75 -16.28 21.16
CA SER A 11 13.73 -17.10 19.93
C SER A 11 15.14 -17.42 19.44
N GLN A 12 15.25 -18.55 18.78
CA GLN A 12 16.47 -18.93 18.05
C GLN A 12 16.58 -18.23 16.67
N ARG A 13 15.53 -17.50 16.23
CA ARG A 13 15.43 -16.92 14.89
C ARG A 13 14.85 -15.52 14.93
N ILE A 14 15.60 -14.57 15.48
CA ILE A 14 15.23 -13.15 15.49
C ILE A 14 15.83 -12.49 14.25
N VAL A 15 14.99 -11.95 13.37
CA VAL A 15 15.42 -11.25 12.16
C VAL A 15 15.87 -9.84 12.53
N THR A 16 17.09 -9.49 12.15
CA THR A 16 17.69 -8.18 12.35
C THR A 16 18.26 -7.65 11.03
N PRO A 17 18.60 -6.36 10.92
CA PRO A 17 19.29 -5.84 9.74
C PRO A 17 20.58 -6.58 9.37
N ASP A 18 21.26 -7.15 10.37
CA ASP A 18 22.54 -7.87 10.19
C ASP A 18 22.36 -9.38 9.96
N GLY A 19 21.11 -9.86 9.89
CA GLY A 19 20.79 -11.27 9.68
C GLY A 19 19.96 -11.88 10.81
N ILE A 20 19.87 -13.22 10.82
CA ILE A 20 19.09 -13.95 11.83
C ILE A 20 20.01 -14.31 13.00
N ARG A 21 19.57 -14.04 14.23
CA ARG A 21 20.29 -14.37 15.47
C ARG A 21 19.38 -15.00 16.52
N SER A 22 19.96 -15.75 17.43
CA SER A 22 19.32 -16.26 18.64
C SER A 22 19.43 -15.24 19.76
N GLY A 23 18.49 -15.22 20.70
CA GLY A 23 18.52 -14.38 21.89
C GLY A 23 17.16 -13.95 22.40
N TYR A 24 17.15 -12.81 23.08
CA TYR A 24 15.97 -12.20 23.66
C TYR A 24 15.73 -10.81 23.06
N LEU A 25 14.58 -10.61 22.44
CA LEU A 25 14.09 -9.29 22.04
C LEU A 25 13.40 -8.63 23.24
N HIS A 26 13.91 -7.47 23.69
CA HIS A 26 13.36 -6.75 24.83
C HIS A 26 12.37 -5.69 24.42
N ILE A 27 11.23 -5.65 25.10
CA ILE A 27 10.18 -4.69 24.91
C ILE A 27 9.90 -3.99 26.25
N CYS A 28 9.82 -2.66 26.23
CA CYS A 28 9.40 -1.85 27.38
C CYS A 28 8.29 -0.92 26.90
N GLY A 29 7.08 -1.12 27.45
CA GLY A 29 5.90 -0.44 26.94
C GLY A 29 5.62 -0.83 25.47
N ASP A 30 5.68 0.17 24.57
CA ASP A 30 5.49 0.04 23.13
C ASP A 30 6.79 0.02 22.31
N LYS A 31 7.95 -0.03 22.98
CA LYS A 31 9.27 0.11 22.34
C LYS A 31 10.11 -1.14 22.45
N ILE A 32 10.75 -1.52 21.34
CA ILE A 32 11.86 -2.46 21.34
C ILE A 32 13.09 -1.74 21.91
N THR A 33 13.67 -2.28 22.99
CA THR A 33 14.78 -1.65 23.70
C THR A 33 16.13 -2.32 23.43
N GLY A 34 16.12 -3.46 22.79
CA GLY A 34 17.35 -4.16 22.40
C GLY A 34 17.16 -5.66 22.15
N ILE A 35 18.26 -6.30 21.74
CA ILE A 35 18.35 -7.75 21.57
C ILE A 35 19.67 -8.17 22.18
N ASP A 36 19.66 -9.09 23.14
CA ASP A 36 20.87 -9.68 23.73
C ASP A 36 20.66 -11.15 24.15
N GLU A 37 21.64 -11.71 24.85
CA GLU A 37 21.64 -13.13 25.27
C GLU A 37 21.01 -13.33 26.65
N THR A 38 20.69 -12.27 27.37
CA THR A 38 20.21 -12.33 28.74
C THR A 38 18.76 -11.84 28.84
N PRO A 39 17.83 -12.63 29.44
CA PRO A 39 16.44 -12.20 29.57
C PRO A 39 16.29 -11.02 30.55
N ARG A 40 15.31 -10.17 30.31
CA ARG A 40 14.92 -9.05 31.17
C ARG A 40 13.41 -9.07 31.41
N GLY A 41 13.00 -9.04 32.66
CA GLY A 41 11.58 -9.06 33.03
C GLY A 41 10.90 -10.39 32.71
N ARG A 42 9.62 -10.33 32.32
CA ARG A 42 8.84 -11.50 31.93
C ARG A 42 9.37 -12.08 30.61
N VAL A 43 9.48 -13.41 30.54
CA VAL A 43 9.91 -14.10 29.31
C VAL A 43 8.72 -14.81 28.65
N ILE A 44 8.60 -14.65 27.33
CA ILE A 44 7.76 -15.49 26.47
C ILE A 44 8.70 -16.18 25.49
N ASP A 45 8.69 -17.52 25.51
CA ASP A 45 9.59 -18.31 24.67
C ASP A 45 8.85 -18.82 23.43
N TYR A 46 9.29 -18.35 22.26
CA TYR A 46 8.81 -18.77 20.95
C TYR A 46 9.66 -19.89 20.33
N HIS A 47 10.69 -20.39 21.03
CA HIS A 47 11.56 -21.51 20.61
C HIS A 47 12.14 -21.30 19.21
N HIS A 48 11.63 -22.06 18.23
CA HIS A 48 12.10 -22.05 16.84
C HIS A 48 11.28 -21.10 15.93
N ALA A 49 10.22 -20.49 16.43
CA ALA A 49 9.44 -19.55 15.65
C ALA A 49 10.28 -18.33 15.29
N MET A 50 10.12 -17.85 14.05
CA MET A 50 10.82 -16.66 13.60
C MET A 50 10.15 -15.41 14.20
N LEU A 51 10.94 -14.60 14.90
CA LEU A 51 10.53 -13.25 15.30
C LEU A 51 11.04 -12.27 14.26
N MET A 52 10.14 -11.50 13.66
CA MET A 52 10.45 -10.51 12.63
C MET A 52 9.56 -9.30 12.78
N PRO A 53 9.95 -8.13 12.21
CA PRO A 53 9.03 -7.00 12.11
C PRO A 53 7.75 -7.40 11.39
N GLY A 54 6.60 -6.85 11.83
CA GLY A 54 5.36 -7.02 11.11
C GLY A 54 5.43 -6.40 9.70
N PHE A 55 4.64 -6.93 8.79
CA PHE A 55 4.55 -6.39 7.43
C PHE A 55 3.86 -5.02 7.42
N VAL A 56 4.23 -4.21 6.44
CA VAL A 56 3.57 -2.94 6.13
C VAL A 56 2.95 -3.06 4.74
N ASP A 57 1.63 -2.95 4.65
CA ASP A 57 0.91 -3.00 3.38
C ASP A 57 0.48 -1.60 2.97
N ILE A 58 1.12 -1.05 1.94
CA ILE A 58 0.86 0.33 1.47
C ILE A 58 -0.21 0.40 0.39
N HIS A 59 -0.73 -0.75 -0.07
CA HIS A 59 -1.72 -0.82 -1.13
C HIS A 59 -2.70 -1.98 -0.87
N VAL A 60 -3.78 -1.68 -0.15
CA VAL A 60 -4.83 -2.64 0.22
C VAL A 60 -6.19 -1.97 0.23
N HIS A 61 -7.06 -2.39 -0.68
CA HIS A 61 -8.43 -1.87 -0.84
C HIS A 61 -9.41 -2.49 0.13
N GLY A 62 -9.18 -3.73 0.48
CA GLY A 62 -9.95 -4.51 1.42
C GLY A 62 -9.21 -5.75 1.86
N TRP A 63 -9.55 -6.27 3.05
CA TRP A 63 -8.96 -7.48 3.58
C TRP A 63 -9.98 -8.22 4.45
N GLY A 64 -10.04 -9.55 4.29
CA GLY A 64 -10.98 -10.38 5.03
C GLY A 64 -12.41 -9.87 4.90
N ARG A 65 -13.01 -9.51 6.02
CA ARG A 65 -14.42 -9.06 6.11
C ARG A 65 -14.64 -7.58 5.77
N GLY A 66 -13.57 -6.80 5.65
CA GLY A 66 -13.65 -5.35 5.46
C GLY A 66 -13.17 -4.89 4.09
N SER A 67 -13.65 -3.72 3.66
CA SER A 67 -13.16 -3.03 2.48
C SER A 67 -13.30 -1.53 2.64
N PHE A 68 -12.20 -0.81 2.43
CA PHE A 68 -12.21 0.66 2.37
C PHE A 68 -12.70 1.17 1.03
N ALA A 69 -12.24 0.58 -0.06
CA ALA A 69 -12.57 1.05 -1.41
C ALA A 69 -14.06 0.95 -1.77
N TRP A 70 -14.81 0.07 -1.10
CA TRP A 70 -16.20 -0.20 -1.46
C TRP A 70 -17.22 0.37 -0.48
N LYS A 71 -16.89 0.35 0.80
CA LYS A 71 -17.82 0.79 1.84
C LYS A 71 -17.36 2.08 2.52
N GLY A 72 -16.04 2.25 2.73
CA GLY A 72 -15.47 3.41 3.42
C GLY A 72 -16.01 3.61 4.85
N GLU A 73 -16.60 2.59 5.44
CA GLU A 73 -17.27 2.64 6.74
C GLU A 73 -16.31 2.29 7.88
N ARG A 74 -16.56 2.85 9.06
CA ARG A 74 -15.73 2.61 10.25
C ARG A 74 -15.64 1.12 10.63
N ASP A 75 -16.75 0.39 10.58
CA ASP A 75 -16.77 -1.02 10.93
C ASP A 75 -16.01 -1.87 9.92
N SER A 76 -15.99 -1.44 8.66
CA SER A 76 -15.18 -2.05 7.60
C SER A 76 -13.68 -1.87 7.85
N LEU A 77 -13.25 -0.65 8.23
CA LEU A 77 -11.86 -0.38 8.60
C LEU A 77 -11.42 -1.18 9.83
N ARG A 78 -12.30 -1.29 10.84
CA ARG A 78 -12.05 -2.13 12.01
C ARG A 78 -11.86 -3.59 11.64
N ALA A 79 -12.74 -4.13 10.80
CA ALA A 79 -12.64 -5.51 10.34
C ALA A 79 -11.33 -5.75 9.57
N MET A 80 -10.94 -4.83 8.68
CA MET A 80 -9.65 -4.90 7.98
C MET A 80 -8.48 -4.91 8.97
N SER A 81 -8.44 -3.98 9.94
CA SER A 81 -7.36 -3.92 10.93
C SER A 81 -7.22 -5.22 11.72
N GLN A 82 -8.33 -5.83 12.13
CA GLN A 82 -8.36 -7.10 12.87
C GLN A 82 -7.89 -8.28 12.02
N ASP A 83 -8.33 -8.34 10.76
CA ASP A 83 -8.04 -9.46 9.88
C ASP A 83 -6.61 -9.36 9.28
N LEU A 84 -6.08 -8.15 9.03
CA LEU A 84 -4.71 -7.91 8.58
C LEU A 84 -3.66 -8.40 9.59
N VAL A 85 -3.90 -8.20 10.87
CA VAL A 85 -3.00 -8.70 11.93
C VAL A 85 -2.85 -10.22 11.89
N GLN A 86 -3.91 -10.96 11.53
CA GLN A 86 -3.84 -12.42 11.39
C GLN A 86 -2.93 -12.86 10.24
N ALA A 87 -2.74 -11.99 9.24
CA ALA A 87 -1.80 -12.20 8.14
C ALA A 87 -0.38 -11.67 8.43
N GLY A 88 -0.13 -11.16 9.63
CA GLY A 88 1.17 -10.61 10.04
C GLY A 88 1.41 -9.16 9.59
N VAL A 89 0.39 -8.47 9.05
CA VAL A 89 0.45 -7.04 8.73
C VAL A 89 0.19 -6.25 10.00
N THR A 90 1.09 -5.35 10.37
CA THR A 90 0.98 -4.52 11.58
C THR A 90 0.71 -3.06 11.29
N ALA A 91 1.00 -2.61 10.06
CA ALA A 91 0.69 -1.26 9.59
C ALA A 91 0.22 -1.28 8.13
N TRP A 92 -0.67 -0.36 7.76
CA TRP A 92 -1.23 -0.33 6.41
C TRP A 92 -1.72 1.06 6.00
N LEU A 93 -1.84 1.29 4.68
CA LEU A 93 -2.51 2.45 4.11
C LEU A 93 -3.90 2.05 3.62
N ALA A 94 -4.93 2.76 4.07
CA ALA A 94 -6.28 2.60 3.54
C ALA A 94 -6.32 3.06 2.08
N THR A 95 -6.44 2.11 1.14
CA THR A 95 -6.35 2.43 -0.29
C THR A 95 -7.73 2.62 -0.90
N SER A 96 -8.00 3.83 -1.40
CA SER A 96 -9.23 4.12 -2.14
C SER A 96 -9.14 3.58 -3.57
N ALA A 97 -10.29 3.41 -4.22
CA ALA A 97 -10.37 3.23 -5.67
C ALA A 97 -10.97 4.48 -6.32
N THR A 98 -10.96 4.54 -7.66
CA THR A 98 -11.65 5.59 -8.42
C THR A 98 -13.16 5.45 -8.24
N GLN A 99 -13.75 6.40 -7.52
CA GLN A 99 -15.15 6.44 -7.09
C GLN A 99 -15.72 7.86 -7.29
N PRO A 100 -17.06 8.06 -7.17
CA PRO A 100 -17.64 9.39 -7.16
C PRO A 100 -17.02 10.29 -6.09
N GLU A 101 -16.88 11.58 -6.37
CA GLU A 101 -16.20 12.54 -5.49
C GLU A 101 -16.79 12.57 -4.08
N ASP A 102 -18.12 12.56 -3.96
CA ASP A 102 -18.80 12.60 -2.66
C ASP A 102 -18.46 11.34 -1.84
N PHE A 103 -18.51 10.17 -2.47
CA PHE A 103 -18.13 8.90 -1.83
C PHE A 103 -16.67 8.93 -1.36
N LEU A 104 -15.75 9.44 -2.21
CA LEU A 104 -14.35 9.59 -1.83
C LEU A 104 -14.19 10.49 -0.62
N CYS A 105 -14.82 11.67 -0.62
CA CYS A 105 -14.73 12.60 0.49
C CYS A 105 -15.27 12.02 1.81
N GLU A 106 -16.39 11.31 1.77
CA GLU A 106 -16.97 10.64 2.94
C GLU A 106 -16.06 9.53 3.45
N SER A 107 -15.58 8.66 2.56
CA SER A 107 -14.67 7.55 2.92
C SER A 107 -13.34 8.05 3.50
N LEU A 108 -12.76 9.10 2.90
CA LEU A 108 -11.52 9.72 3.38
C LEU A 108 -11.71 10.35 4.77
N ALA A 109 -12.84 11.00 5.02
CA ALA A 109 -13.15 11.56 6.35
C ALA A 109 -13.29 10.45 7.40
N THR A 110 -13.96 9.35 7.06
CA THR A 110 -14.10 8.17 7.92
C THR A 110 -12.75 7.53 8.23
N ALA A 111 -11.88 7.38 7.22
CA ALA A 111 -10.53 6.86 7.42
C ALA A 111 -9.69 7.79 8.31
N ALA A 112 -9.78 9.10 8.12
CA ALA A 112 -9.08 10.06 8.96
C ALA A 112 -9.53 10.01 10.44
N GLU A 113 -10.83 9.80 10.68
CA GLU A 113 -11.36 9.59 12.03
C GLU A 113 -10.89 8.28 12.64
N TRP A 114 -10.86 7.22 11.84
CA TRP A 114 -10.32 5.92 12.25
C TRP A 114 -8.84 6.05 12.66
N ILE A 115 -7.99 6.61 11.80
CA ILE A 115 -6.56 6.83 12.06
C ILE A 115 -6.34 7.61 13.36
N ALA A 116 -7.16 8.64 13.63
CA ALA A 116 -7.02 9.47 14.83
C ALA A 116 -7.48 8.80 16.12
N GLN A 117 -8.33 7.77 16.08
CA GLN A 117 -9.01 7.20 17.23
C GLN A 117 -8.67 5.73 17.48
N ALA A 118 -8.24 4.99 16.46
CA ALA A 118 -7.93 3.57 16.59
C ALA A 118 -6.76 3.36 17.55
N THR A 119 -6.84 2.28 18.30
CA THR A 119 -5.82 1.86 19.25
C THR A 119 -5.19 0.54 18.82
N PRO A 120 -4.00 0.18 19.32
CA PRO A 120 -3.39 -1.11 19.00
C PRO A 120 -4.25 -2.34 19.35
N ALA A 121 -5.22 -2.19 20.26
CA ALA A 121 -6.16 -3.25 20.60
C ALA A 121 -7.17 -3.56 19.48
N GLU A 122 -7.31 -2.69 18.50
CA GLU A 122 -8.22 -2.85 17.37
C GLU A 122 -7.58 -3.55 16.18
N GLY A 123 -6.27 -3.85 16.21
CA GLY A 123 -5.56 -4.61 15.20
C GLY A 123 -4.39 -3.86 14.56
N ALA A 124 -4.15 -4.09 13.25
CA ALA A 124 -3.10 -3.40 12.49
C ALA A 124 -3.38 -1.89 12.42
N GLU A 125 -2.33 -1.09 12.55
CA GLU A 125 -2.42 0.38 12.53
C GLU A 125 -2.63 0.91 11.11
N ALA A 126 -3.70 1.66 10.87
CA ALA A 126 -3.83 2.47 9.65
C ALA A 126 -2.97 3.72 9.80
N VAL A 127 -1.82 3.78 9.10
CA VAL A 127 -0.84 4.88 9.23
C VAL A 127 -1.04 6.01 8.24
N GLY A 128 -2.05 5.90 7.38
CA GLY A 128 -2.41 6.91 6.40
C GLY A 128 -3.35 6.35 5.34
N ILE A 129 -3.49 7.12 4.28
CA ILE A 129 -4.37 6.81 3.16
C ILE A 129 -3.53 6.80 1.87
N HIS A 130 -3.77 5.81 1.02
CA HIS A 130 -3.34 5.77 -0.36
C HIS A 130 -4.53 6.06 -1.28
N MET A 131 -4.44 7.10 -2.09
CA MET A 131 -5.43 7.35 -3.14
C MET A 131 -4.96 6.71 -4.45
N GLU A 132 -5.62 5.65 -4.89
CA GLU A 132 -5.43 5.09 -6.22
C GLU A 132 -6.47 5.69 -7.20
N GLY A 133 -6.02 6.64 -7.98
CA GLY A 133 -6.89 7.52 -8.75
C GLY A 133 -7.51 8.64 -7.90
N PRO A 134 -8.46 9.41 -8.43
CA PRO A 134 -9.19 9.26 -9.69
C PRO A 134 -8.48 9.81 -10.95
N TYR A 135 -7.25 10.27 -10.85
CA TYR A 135 -6.48 10.92 -11.91
C TYR A 135 -5.68 9.90 -12.73
N ILE A 136 -6.39 8.96 -13.35
CA ILE A 136 -5.83 7.82 -14.08
C ILE A 136 -6.22 7.85 -15.56
N ASN A 137 -5.47 7.13 -16.40
CA ASN A 137 -5.73 7.09 -17.84
C ASN A 137 -6.82 6.06 -18.17
N PRO A 138 -7.92 6.45 -18.85
CA PRO A 138 -9.00 5.55 -19.26
C PRO A 138 -8.54 4.33 -20.07
N LYS A 139 -7.44 4.44 -20.83
CA LYS A 139 -6.88 3.34 -21.62
C LYS A 139 -6.33 2.22 -20.72
N PHE A 140 -5.86 2.55 -19.51
CA PHE A 140 -5.29 1.64 -18.54
C PHE A 140 -6.16 1.54 -17.28
N ILE A 141 -7.47 1.62 -17.47
CA ILE A 141 -8.47 1.68 -16.39
C ILE A 141 -8.41 0.47 -15.44
N GLY A 142 -8.02 -0.72 -15.91
CA GLY A 142 -7.98 -1.93 -15.09
C GLY A 142 -9.32 -2.25 -14.43
N MET A 143 -9.32 -2.40 -13.11
CA MET A 143 -10.51 -2.65 -12.29
C MET A 143 -11.21 -1.37 -11.80
N GLN A 144 -10.69 -0.19 -12.16
CA GLN A 144 -11.24 1.10 -11.73
C GLN A 144 -12.52 1.48 -12.49
N ARG A 145 -13.30 2.40 -11.93
CA ARG A 145 -14.55 2.90 -12.54
C ARG A 145 -14.26 3.98 -13.58
N LEU A 146 -14.56 3.68 -14.84
CA LEU A 146 -14.33 4.60 -15.96
C LEU A 146 -15.16 5.91 -15.84
N ASP A 147 -16.39 5.80 -15.35
CA ASP A 147 -17.33 6.92 -15.20
C ASP A 147 -16.93 7.89 -14.07
N CYS A 148 -15.96 7.51 -13.23
CA CYS A 148 -15.47 8.31 -12.11
C CYS A 148 -14.05 8.87 -12.31
N VAL A 149 -13.44 8.61 -13.47
CA VAL A 149 -12.14 9.20 -13.81
C VAL A 149 -12.23 10.71 -13.91
N GLN A 150 -11.25 11.40 -13.33
CA GLN A 150 -11.20 12.86 -13.29
C GLN A 150 -9.88 13.38 -13.88
N PRO A 151 -9.87 14.59 -14.45
CA PRO A 151 -8.63 15.24 -14.82
C PRO A 151 -7.82 15.64 -13.58
N PRO A 152 -6.46 15.53 -13.61
CA PRO A 152 -5.59 15.98 -12.52
C PRO A 152 -5.86 17.43 -12.14
N SER A 153 -6.05 17.70 -10.84
CA SER A 153 -6.38 19.02 -10.33
C SER A 153 -5.84 19.22 -8.93
N ILE A 154 -5.03 20.26 -8.72
CA ILE A 154 -4.56 20.66 -7.38
C ILE A 154 -5.76 20.98 -6.49
N ALA A 155 -6.73 21.78 -6.98
CA ALA A 155 -7.91 22.11 -6.20
C ALA A 155 -8.77 20.89 -5.86
N GLY A 156 -8.84 19.88 -6.76
CA GLY A 156 -9.48 18.60 -6.52
C GLY A 156 -8.77 17.83 -5.42
N PHE A 157 -7.46 17.68 -5.54
CA PHE A 157 -6.66 17.01 -4.51
C PHE A 157 -6.78 17.68 -3.13
N GLU A 158 -6.76 19.00 -3.08
CA GLU A 158 -6.92 19.74 -1.83
C GLU A 158 -8.28 19.51 -1.14
N ARG A 159 -9.34 19.23 -1.92
CA ARG A 159 -10.63 18.81 -1.33
C ARG A 159 -10.49 17.43 -0.67
N TYR A 160 -9.85 16.49 -1.35
CA TYR A 160 -9.59 15.15 -0.80
C TYR A 160 -8.69 15.19 0.43
N GLN A 161 -7.60 15.95 0.37
CA GLN A 161 -6.66 16.09 1.49
C GLN A 161 -7.32 16.74 2.72
N ARG A 162 -8.20 17.72 2.51
CA ARG A 162 -9.00 18.31 3.61
C ARG A 162 -9.97 17.29 4.21
N ALA A 163 -10.68 16.51 3.39
CA ALA A 163 -11.56 15.44 3.86
C ALA A 163 -10.75 14.40 4.65
N ALA A 164 -9.60 14.02 4.15
CA ALA A 164 -8.65 13.12 4.80
C ALA A 164 -7.90 13.74 6.00
N ARG A 165 -8.16 15.00 6.37
CA ARG A 165 -7.47 15.71 7.47
C ARG A 165 -5.94 15.63 7.40
N GLY A 166 -5.38 15.65 6.18
CA GLY A 166 -3.95 15.56 5.94
C GLY A 166 -3.37 14.14 5.98
N HIS A 167 -4.20 13.10 6.01
CA HIS A 167 -3.73 11.72 6.10
C HIS A 167 -3.48 11.04 4.74
N VAL A 168 -3.69 11.70 3.60
CA VAL A 168 -3.21 11.15 2.31
C VAL A 168 -1.68 11.18 2.31
N ARG A 169 -1.07 10.01 2.19
CA ARG A 169 0.39 9.80 2.20
C ARG A 169 0.95 9.36 0.87
N LEU A 170 0.14 8.68 0.08
CA LEU A 170 0.51 8.13 -1.22
C LEU A 170 -0.61 8.43 -2.21
N MET A 171 -0.25 8.84 -3.43
CA MET A 171 -1.20 9.04 -4.51
C MET A 171 -0.70 8.40 -5.80
N THR A 172 -1.50 7.52 -6.36
CA THR A 172 -1.32 6.93 -7.69
C THR A 172 -2.06 7.75 -8.73
N LEU A 173 -1.35 8.13 -9.80
CA LEU A 173 -1.90 8.90 -10.91
C LEU A 173 -1.18 8.59 -12.23
N ALA A 174 -1.79 9.03 -13.35
CA ALA A 174 -1.23 8.97 -14.68
C ALA A 174 -0.51 10.30 -15.00
N PRO A 175 0.83 10.32 -15.06
CA PRO A 175 1.60 11.56 -15.16
C PRO A 175 1.51 12.26 -16.53
N GLU A 176 1.11 11.56 -17.59
CA GLU A 176 0.91 12.09 -18.94
C GLU A 176 -0.37 12.94 -19.08
N LEU A 177 -1.28 12.85 -18.12
CA LEU A 177 -2.54 13.60 -18.20
C LEU A 177 -2.32 15.10 -18.06
N PRO A 178 -3.08 15.94 -18.79
CA PRO A 178 -2.98 17.38 -18.67
C PRO A 178 -3.16 17.86 -17.22
N GLY A 179 -2.21 18.64 -16.71
CA GLY A 179 -2.19 19.13 -15.32
C GLY A 179 -1.49 18.22 -14.32
N ALA A 180 -1.16 16.97 -14.68
CA ALA A 180 -0.55 15.99 -13.77
C ALA A 180 0.82 16.46 -13.25
N LEU A 181 1.70 17.02 -14.10
CA LEU A 181 3.02 17.49 -13.68
C LEU A 181 2.95 18.60 -12.63
N ALA A 182 1.97 19.51 -12.75
CA ALA A 182 1.75 20.54 -11.75
C ALA A 182 1.27 19.94 -10.41
N LEU A 183 0.37 18.97 -10.49
CA LEU A 183 -0.12 18.23 -9.32
C LEU A 183 1.01 17.41 -8.67
N ILE A 184 1.86 16.73 -9.43
CA ILE A 184 3.01 15.96 -8.91
C ILE A 184 3.94 16.87 -8.08
N ARG A 185 4.29 18.05 -8.61
CA ARG A 185 5.11 19.02 -7.86
C ARG A 185 4.44 19.44 -6.55
N HIS A 186 3.14 19.72 -6.60
CA HIS A 186 2.37 20.12 -5.43
C HIS A 186 2.32 19.01 -4.37
N LEU A 187 2.03 17.78 -4.77
CA LEU A 187 2.01 16.60 -3.90
C LEU A 187 3.37 16.38 -3.23
N HIS A 188 4.44 16.38 -4.01
CA HIS A 188 5.81 16.21 -3.52
C HIS A 188 6.19 17.30 -2.49
N GLN A 189 5.89 18.57 -2.79
CA GLN A 189 6.14 19.69 -1.87
C GLN A 189 5.31 19.60 -0.58
N SER A 190 4.15 18.98 -0.65
CA SER A 190 3.25 18.73 0.50
C SER A 190 3.61 17.47 1.30
N GLY A 191 4.67 16.74 0.91
CA GLY A 191 5.10 15.51 1.59
C GLY A 191 4.24 14.29 1.27
N VAL A 192 3.48 14.33 0.17
CA VAL A 192 2.74 13.17 -0.34
C VAL A 192 3.60 12.45 -1.37
N THR A 193 3.79 11.15 -1.17
CA THR A 193 4.49 10.30 -2.14
C THR A 193 3.67 10.17 -3.42
N VAL A 194 4.31 10.29 -4.58
CA VAL A 194 3.65 10.19 -5.88
C VAL A 194 4.08 8.93 -6.59
N SER A 195 3.09 8.15 -7.06
CA SER A 195 3.27 6.90 -7.78
C SER A 195 2.65 6.97 -9.18
N ALA A 196 3.36 6.45 -10.18
CA ALA A 196 2.80 6.24 -11.51
C ALA A 196 2.06 4.91 -11.58
N GLY A 197 0.79 4.94 -11.95
CA GLY A 197 -0.04 3.76 -12.17
C GLY A 197 -1.25 4.09 -13.01
N HIS A 198 -1.87 3.08 -13.62
CA HIS A 198 -2.99 3.26 -14.55
C HIS A 198 -2.67 4.31 -15.63
N THR A 199 -1.55 4.12 -16.33
CA THR A 199 -0.92 5.17 -17.13
C THR A 199 -0.44 4.66 -18.49
N ASP A 200 -0.61 5.48 -19.52
CA ASP A 200 -0.05 5.28 -20.88
C ASP A 200 1.16 6.19 -21.12
N ALA A 201 1.84 6.63 -20.07
CA ALA A 201 2.98 7.52 -20.22
C ALA A 201 4.10 6.92 -21.07
N THR A 202 4.74 7.77 -21.83
CA THR A 202 6.01 7.49 -22.50
C THR A 202 7.16 7.50 -21.50
N PHE A 203 8.32 7.02 -21.91
CA PHE A 203 9.53 7.11 -21.11
C PHE A 203 9.89 8.56 -20.75
N ASP A 204 9.77 9.49 -21.72
CA ASP A 204 10.09 10.90 -21.50
C ASP A 204 9.11 11.57 -20.53
N GLU A 205 7.81 11.28 -20.61
CA GLU A 205 6.80 11.78 -19.67
C GLU A 205 7.05 11.27 -18.25
N ILE A 206 7.48 10.01 -18.07
CA ILE A 206 7.91 9.50 -16.77
C ILE A 206 9.16 10.23 -16.28
N SER A 207 10.15 10.50 -17.15
CA SER A 207 11.36 11.23 -16.79
C SER A 207 11.05 12.65 -16.30
N GLU A 208 10.12 13.34 -16.95
CA GLU A 208 9.62 14.64 -16.51
C GLU A 208 8.89 14.56 -15.16
N ALA A 209 8.07 13.51 -14.97
CA ALA A 209 7.37 13.26 -13.73
C ALA A 209 8.32 12.98 -12.56
N ILE A 210 9.39 12.20 -12.77
CA ILE A 210 10.44 11.96 -11.77
C ILE A 210 11.13 13.28 -11.40
N THR A 211 11.45 14.11 -12.38
CA THR A 211 12.01 15.44 -12.14
C THR A 211 11.06 16.34 -11.35
N ALA A 212 9.74 16.12 -11.50
CA ALA A 212 8.71 16.83 -10.76
C ALA A 212 8.48 16.28 -9.33
N GLY A 213 9.02 15.11 -8.98
CA GLY A 213 8.92 14.50 -7.65
C GLY A 213 8.26 13.13 -7.57
N LEU A 214 7.90 12.51 -8.71
CA LEU A 214 7.43 11.13 -8.75
C LEU A 214 8.56 10.19 -8.31
N SER A 215 8.27 9.25 -7.43
CA SER A 215 9.27 8.34 -6.86
C SER A 215 8.85 6.87 -6.79
N HIS A 216 7.60 6.55 -7.15
CA HIS A 216 7.02 5.21 -7.05
C HIS A 216 6.35 4.77 -8.35
N PHE A 217 6.21 3.45 -8.50
CA PHE A 217 5.42 2.80 -9.54
C PHE A 217 4.46 1.81 -8.89
N THR A 218 3.18 2.01 -9.10
CA THR A 218 2.09 1.21 -8.54
C THR A 218 1.98 -0.11 -9.30
N HIS A 219 1.80 -1.24 -8.60
CA HIS A 219 1.64 -2.60 -9.16
C HIS A 219 2.41 -2.82 -10.47
N ALA A 220 3.74 -2.76 -10.36
CA ALA A 220 4.68 -2.83 -11.48
C ALA A 220 4.28 -3.86 -12.55
N PHE A 221 4.32 -3.45 -13.81
CA PHE A 221 3.88 -4.14 -15.03
C PHE A 221 2.37 -4.19 -15.27
N SER A 222 1.53 -3.99 -14.25
CA SER A 222 0.08 -4.01 -14.40
C SER A 222 -0.45 -2.61 -14.71
N ALA A 223 -1.45 -2.53 -15.59
CA ALA A 223 -2.14 -1.28 -15.97
C ALA A 223 -1.17 -0.13 -16.32
N MET A 224 -0.10 -0.41 -17.09
CA MET A 224 0.87 0.58 -17.54
C MET A 224 1.41 0.26 -18.93
N ARG A 225 1.93 1.30 -19.64
CA ARG A 225 2.56 1.13 -20.94
C ARG A 225 3.76 0.18 -20.85
N GLY A 226 3.74 -0.88 -21.65
CA GLY A 226 4.80 -1.89 -21.74
C GLY A 226 6.09 -1.38 -22.36
N LEU A 227 7.16 -2.18 -22.26
CA LEU A 227 8.47 -1.89 -22.85
C LEU A 227 8.50 -2.28 -24.33
N HIS A 228 8.94 -1.36 -25.17
CA HIS A 228 9.28 -1.60 -26.57
C HIS A 228 10.66 -0.97 -26.87
N HIS A 229 11.44 -1.56 -27.79
CA HIS A 229 12.83 -1.14 -28.07
C HIS A 229 12.99 0.31 -28.58
N ARG A 230 11.93 0.94 -29.08
CA ARG A 230 11.92 2.34 -29.55
C ARG A 230 11.15 3.28 -28.62
N GLU A 231 10.32 2.76 -27.76
CA GLU A 231 9.57 3.49 -26.75
C GLU A 231 9.54 2.63 -25.47
N PRO A 232 10.48 2.85 -24.54
CA PRO A 232 10.58 2.00 -23.36
C PRO A 232 9.34 2.04 -22.45
N GLY A 233 8.55 3.08 -22.56
CA GLY A 233 7.32 3.25 -21.79
C GLY A 233 7.54 3.31 -20.30
N VAL A 234 6.47 3.09 -19.55
CA VAL A 234 6.50 3.08 -18.08
C VAL A 234 7.33 1.93 -17.55
N VAL A 235 7.19 0.74 -18.15
CA VAL A 235 7.98 -0.45 -17.76
C VAL A 235 9.47 -0.22 -17.96
N GLY A 236 9.88 0.40 -19.09
CA GLY A 236 11.28 0.73 -19.32
C GLY A 236 11.81 1.77 -18.32
N ALA A 237 11.03 2.79 -18.02
CA ALA A 237 11.40 3.80 -17.04
C ALA A 237 11.53 3.21 -15.63
N LEU A 238 10.57 2.40 -15.18
CA LEU A 238 10.61 1.64 -13.94
C LEU A 238 11.90 0.81 -13.81
N MET A 239 12.35 0.18 -14.88
CA MET A 239 13.57 -0.64 -14.90
C MET A 239 14.84 0.22 -14.96
N TYR A 240 14.81 1.36 -15.63
CA TYR A 240 15.95 2.24 -15.85
C TYR A 240 16.28 3.11 -14.64
N TYR A 241 15.28 3.68 -13.96
CA TYR A 241 15.47 4.55 -12.80
C TYR A 241 15.63 3.73 -11.52
N GLU A 242 16.86 3.37 -11.17
CA GLU A 242 17.17 2.47 -10.04
C GLU A 242 16.69 3.00 -8.68
N ASP A 243 16.66 4.33 -8.49
CA ASP A 243 16.30 4.97 -7.22
C ASP A 243 14.79 5.09 -6.97
N THR A 244 13.96 4.70 -7.93
CA THR A 244 12.51 4.69 -7.76
C THR A 244 12.03 3.38 -7.14
N TYR A 245 10.96 3.45 -6.36
CA TYR A 245 10.32 2.29 -5.76
C TYR A 245 9.35 1.62 -6.74
N ALA A 246 9.26 0.31 -6.67
CA ALA A 246 8.34 -0.49 -7.44
C ALA A 246 7.47 -1.34 -6.50
N GLU A 247 6.16 -1.13 -6.54
CA GLU A 247 5.21 -2.01 -5.87
C GLU A 247 5.06 -3.33 -6.64
N VAL A 248 5.00 -4.42 -5.91
CA VAL A 248 4.80 -5.76 -6.46
C VAL A 248 3.65 -6.44 -5.75
N ALA A 249 2.56 -6.62 -6.49
CA ALA A 249 1.45 -7.48 -6.08
C ALA A 249 1.76 -8.91 -6.53
N LYS A 250 2.25 -9.74 -5.62
CA LYS A 250 2.55 -11.13 -5.92
C LYS A 250 1.44 -12.05 -5.46
N GLN A 251 0.41 -12.20 -6.26
CA GLN A 251 -0.63 -13.19 -6.04
C GLN A 251 -0.31 -14.47 -6.85
N SER A 252 0.49 -15.37 -6.27
CA SER A 252 0.69 -16.74 -6.78
C SER A 252 1.06 -16.85 -8.27
N GLY A 253 1.70 -15.83 -8.86
CA GLY A 253 2.02 -15.79 -10.30
C GLY A 253 0.86 -15.38 -11.22
N ILE A 254 -0.29 -14.99 -10.68
CA ILE A 254 -1.46 -14.53 -11.46
C ILE A 254 -1.21 -13.12 -12.01
N THR A 255 -0.81 -12.19 -11.15
CA THR A 255 -0.55 -10.78 -11.54
C THR A 255 0.85 -10.57 -12.09
N LEU A 256 1.83 -11.34 -11.61
CA LEU A 256 3.22 -11.24 -12.04
C LEU A 256 3.86 -12.63 -12.11
N ARG A 257 4.37 -12.99 -13.27
CA ARG A 257 5.12 -14.24 -13.45
C ARG A 257 6.43 -14.22 -12.66
N PRO A 258 6.87 -15.37 -12.09
CA PRO A 258 8.12 -15.46 -11.33
C PRO A 258 9.35 -14.94 -12.10
N GLU A 259 9.41 -15.17 -13.41
CA GLU A 259 10.53 -14.75 -14.24
C GLU A 259 10.60 -13.22 -14.36
N VAL A 260 9.44 -12.55 -14.43
CA VAL A 260 9.35 -11.08 -14.49
C VAL A 260 9.71 -10.50 -13.11
N PHE A 261 9.27 -11.13 -12.02
CA PHE A 261 9.69 -10.75 -10.66
C PHE A 261 11.21 -10.86 -10.49
N ASP A 262 11.83 -11.96 -10.97
CA ASP A 262 13.27 -12.16 -10.88
C ASP A 262 14.07 -11.08 -11.63
N ILE A 263 13.59 -10.68 -12.82
CA ILE A 263 14.19 -9.56 -13.56
C ILE A 263 14.11 -8.27 -12.75
N LEU A 264 12.94 -7.95 -12.21
CA LEU A 264 12.73 -6.74 -11.42
C LEU A 264 13.58 -6.76 -10.14
N TYR A 265 13.64 -7.91 -9.46
CA TYR A 265 14.45 -8.08 -8.26
C TYR A 265 15.95 -7.85 -8.52
N ARG A 266 16.48 -8.33 -9.64
CA ARG A 266 17.89 -8.09 -10.03
C ARG A 266 18.19 -6.61 -10.24
N LEU A 267 17.22 -5.83 -10.72
CA LEU A 267 17.36 -4.39 -10.97
C LEU A 267 17.17 -3.55 -9.70
N LYS A 268 16.11 -3.80 -8.96
CA LYS A 268 15.69 -3.00 -7.80
C LYS A 268 16.27 -3.50 -6.48
N LYS A 269 16.60 -4.80 -6.42
CA LYS A 269 17.05 -5.50 -5.20
C LYS A 269 16.05 -5.34 -4.06
N ASP A 270 16.50 -5.60 -2.84
CA ASP A 270 15.71 -5.49 -1.62
C ASP A 270 15.46 -4.03 -1.16
N ARG A 271 16.09 -3.06 -1.79
CA ARG A 271 16.03 -1.65 -1.34
C ARG A 271 14.92 -0.84 -1.96
N ARG A 272 14.44 -1.24 -3.14
CA ARG A 272 13.49 -0.46 -3.94
C ARG A 272 12.27 -1.27 -4.39
N LEU A 273 12.09 -2.48 -3.84
CA LEU A 273 10.88 -3.26 -4.00
C LEU A 273 9.98 -3.11 -2.79
N VAL A 274 8.71 -2.90 -3.03
CA VAL A 274 7.66 -2.85 -2.01
C VAL A 274 6.67 -3.97 -2.31
N MET A 275 6.64 -4.98 -1.44
CA MET A 275 5.64 -6.03 -1.53
C MET A 275 4.35 -5.50 -0.92
N MET A 276 3.26 -5.62 -1.67
CA MET A 276 1.94 -5.21 -1.22
C MET A 276 0.89 -6.22 -1.68
N SER A 277 -0.30 -6.16 -1.12
CA SER A 277 -1.33 -7.15 -1.45
C SER A 277 -2.16 -6.77 -2.68
N ASP A 278 -2.48 -5.50 -2.86
CA ASP A 278 -3.51 -5.04 -3.81
C ASP A 278 -4.83 -5.81 -3.64
N CYS A 279 -5.09 -6.22 -2.40
CA CYS A 279 -6.24 -7.05 -2.07
C CYS A 279 -7.51 -6.21 -2.05
N LEU A 280 -8.58 -6.78 -2.62
CA LEU A 280 -9.89 -6.15 -2.68
C LEU A 280 -10.83 -6.56 -1.53
N GLY A 281 -10.40 -7.49 -0.68
CA GLY A 281 -11.18 -8.15 0.34
C GLY A 281 -11.50 -9.61 -0.04
N TYR A 282 -12.37 -10.25 0.75
CA TYR A 282 -12.82 -11.64 0.53
C TYR A 282 -11.72 -12.69 0.65
N VAL A 283 -10.68 -12.40 1.44
CA VAL A 283 -9.65 -13.37 1.80
C VAL A 283 -10.26 -14.42 2.74
N ASP A 284 -9.90 -15.68 2.53
CA ASP A 284 -10.36 -16.83 3.32
C ASP A 284 -11.88 -17.13 3.27
N PHE A 285 -12.58 -16.59 2.30
CA PHE A 285 -13.95 -17.00 2.05
C PHE A 285 -14.00 -18.39 1.40
N PRO A 286 -15.01 -19.22 1.72
CA PRO A 286 -15.10 -20.57 1.20
C PRO A 286 -15.33 -20.59 -0.31
N GLU A 287 -14.86 -21.65 -0.99
CA GLU A 287 -15.18 -21.91 -2.40
C GLU A 287 -16.69 -21.85 -2.64
N GLY A 288 -17.08 -21.18 -3.69
CA GLY A 288 -18.47 -20.94 -4.04
C GLY A 288 -19.11 -19.73 -3.39
N PHE A 289 -18.38 -18.99 -2.56
CA PHE A 289 -18.87 -17.71 -2.04
C PHE A 289 -19.12 -16.72 -3.18
N GLU A 290 -20.28 -16.10 -3.18
CA GLU A 290 -20.67 -15.10 -4.17
C GLU A 290 -20.59 -13.70 -3.55
N PHE A 291 -20.00 -12.77 -4.28
CA PHE A 291 -19.95 -11.36 -3.88
C PHE A 291 -20.19 -10.43 -5.07
N HIS A 292 -20.84 -9.32 -4.80
CA HIS A 292 -21.03 -8.26 -5.78
C HIS A 292 -19.83 -7.31 -5.77
N HIS A 293 -19.15 -7.21 -6.91
CA HIS A 293 -18.00 -6.32 -7.06
C HIS A 293 -18.46 -4.92 -7.45
N TYR A 294 -18.43 -3.99 -6.53
CA TYR A 294 -18.99 -2.65 -6.72
C TYR A 294 -18.36 -1.86 -7.86
N LEU A 295 -17.05 -2.01 -8.08
CA LEU A 295 -16.34 -1.28 -9.13
C LEU A 295 -16.75 -1.77 -10.53
N ARG A 296 -17.00 -3.08 -10.68
CA ARG A 296 -17.43 -3.67 -11.95
C ARG A 296 -18.93 -3.81 -12.10
N GLN A 297 -19.68 -3.62 -11.02
CA GLN A 297 -21.13 -3.87 -11.00
C GLN A 297 -21.51 -5.29 -11.44
N GLU A 298 -20.65 -6.26 -11.14
CA GLU A 298 -20.81 -7.67 -11.50
C GLU A 298 -20.76 -8.55 -10.24
N THR A 299 -21.42 -9.70 -10.30
CA THR A 299 -21.31 -10.72 -9.25
C THR A 299 -20.26 -11.74 -9.64
N PHE A 300 -19.30 -11.96 -8.76
CA PHE A 300 -18.25 -12.97 -8.90
C PHE A 300 -18.46 -14.08 -7.89
N ARG A 301 -17.91 -15.25 -8.22
CA ARG A 301 -17.88 -16.42 -7.35
C ARG A 301 -16.44 -16.86 -7.13
N ILE A 302 -16.09 -17.08 -5.87
CA ILE A 302 -14.76 -17.59 -5.47
C ILE A 302 -14.69 -19.08 -5.73
#